data_6533938c7ba763b1caa98adabd7e2079
#
_entry.id   6533938c7ba763b1caa98adabd7e2079
#
_cell.length_a   1.000
_cell.length_b   1.000
_cell.length_c   1.000
_cell.angle_alpha   90.00
_cell.angle_beta   90.00
_cell.angle_gamma   90.00
#
_symmetry.space_group_name_H-M   'P 1'
#
loop_
_entity.id
_entity.type
_entity.pdbx_description
1 polymer ?
#
loop_
_entity_poly.entity_id
_entity_poly.type
_entity_poly.pdbx_seq_one_letter_code
_entity_poly.pdbx_strand_id
1 'polypeptide(L)'
;MPLLNPGDPFPRLTMNVLGGGTLTVPDAFAGDFAVVLFYRGAWCPYCNAQLRAFQRASQQLADAGIRVAALSVDDEAAAAELAAKHGLAFPVGYGADAPAGAALTGAFANPDPVFLQSTGFVLDPAGNVVVSVYSSGAIGRLVPDDVIGLVRYLREHTPAATA
;
A
#
# COMPACT_ATOMS: atom_id res chain seq x y z
N MET A 1 -16.22 -2.12 -11.49
CA MET A 1 -15.03 -2.91 -11.22
C MET A 1 -15.19 -3.63 -9.90
N PRO A 2 -14.96 -4.92 -9.85
CA PRO A 2 -15.12 -5.65 -8.61
C PRO A 2 -14.05 -5.23 -7.60
N LEU A 3 -14.45 -5.04 -6.37
CA LEU A 3 -13.54 -4.81 -5.27
C LEU A 3 -12.79 -6.12 -4.97
N LEU A 4 -11.56 -5.98 -4.49
CA LEU A 4 -10.81 -7.12 -4.00
C LEU A 4 -11.29 -7.45 -2.59
N ASN A 5 -11.72 -8.68 -2.41
CA ASN A 5 -12.24 -9.16 -1.13
C ASN A 5 -11.19 -10.04 -0.42
N PRO A 6 -11.34 -10.23 0.91
CA PRO A 6 -10.48 -11.17 1.62
C PRO A 6 -10.47 -12.55 0.93
N GLY A 7 -9.27 -13.07 0.71
CA GLY A 7 -9.06 -14.33 0.01
C GLY A 7 -8.77 -14.20 -1.48
N ASP A 8 -9.07 -13.06 -2.08
CA ASP A 8 -8.77 -12.85 -3.50
C ASP A 8 -7.24 -12.69 -3.70
N PRO A 9 -6.68 -13.26 -4.75
CA PRO A 9 -5.28 -12.98 -5.08
C PRO A 9 -5.14 -11.50 -5.47
N PHE A 10 -4.12 -10.84 -4.91
CA PHE A 10 -3.81 -9.48 -5.32
C PHE A 10 -3.22 -9.50 -6.74
N PRO A 11 -3.74 -8.69 -7.66
CA PRO A 11 -3.23 -8.69 -9.02
C PRO A 11 -1.80 -8.16 -9.08
N ARG A 12 -1.03 -8.65 -10.04
CA ARG A 12 0.34 -8.18 -10.21
C ARG A 12 0.33 -6.71 -10.63
N LEU A 13 0.88 -5.88 -9.78
CA LEU A 13 0.97 -4.43 -9.98
C LEU A 13 2.44 -4.04 -10.03
N THR A 14 2.88 -3.55 -11.18
CA THR A 14 4.25 -3.07 -11.35
C THR A 14 4.29 -1.56 -11.27
N MET A 15 5.21 -1.03 -10.48
CA MET A 15 5.35 0.40 -10.28
C MET A 15 6.81 0.82 -10.45
N ASN A 16 7.02 2.02 -10.98
CA ASN A 16 8.33 2.66 -10.94
C ASN A 16 8.56 3.16 -9.51
N VAL A 17 9.72 2.89 -8.96
CA VAL A 17 10.02 3.26 -7.57
C VAL A 17 11.20 4.23 -7.50
N LEU A 18 11.18 5.08 -6.48
CA LEU A 18 12.29 5.98 -6.19
C LEU A 18 13.57 5.16 -5.97
N GLY A 19 14.68 5.69 -6.45
CA GLY A 19 15.95 4.98 -6.39
C GLY A 19 16.26 4.17 -7.64
N GLY A 20 15.33 4.08 -8.55
CA GLY A 20 15.49 3.41 -9.85
C GLY A 20 14.84 2.05 -9.92
N GLY A 21 14.53 1.62 -11.13
CA GLY A 21 13.93 0.33 -11.39
C GLY A 21 12.44 0.26 -11.09
N THR A 22 11.94 -0.95 -11.05
CA THR A 22 10.52 -1.23 -10.83
C THR A 22 10.35 -2.21 -9.67
N LEU A 23 9.15 -2.20 -9.10
CA LEU A 23 8.73 -3.13 -8.06
C LEU A 23 7.41 -3.74 -8.51
N THR A 24 7.29 -5.07 -8.47
CA THR A 24 6.04 -5.76 -8.75
C THR A 24 5.51 -6.38 -7.47
N VAL A 25 4.35 -5.94 -7.03
CA VAL A 25 3.67 -6.54 -5.89
C VAL A 25 2.56 -7.45 -6.41
N PRO A 26 2.26 -8.56 -5.73
CA PRO A 26 2.79 -9.01 -4.45
C PRO A 26 4.13 -9.75 -4.53
N ASP A 27 4.65 -10.00 -5.73
CA ASP A 27 5.82 -10.85 -5.95
C ASP A 27 7.03 -10.43 -5.12
N ALA A 28 7.31 -9.14 -5.06
CA ALA A 28 8.47 -8.61 -4.35
C ALA A 28 8.41 -8.85 -2.83
N PHE A 29 7.22 -9.10 -2.30
CA PHE A 29 7.00 -9.30 -0.87
C PHE A 29 6.60 -10.73 -0.52
N ALA A 30 6.71 -11.64 -1.48
CA ALA A 30 6.34 -13.05 -1.26
C ALA A 30 7.04 -13.62 -0.03
N GLY A 31 6.29 -14.32 0.80
CA GLY A 31 6.80 -14.87 2.06
C GLY A 31 6.58 -13.97 3.28
N ASP A 32 6.29 -12.69 3.07
CA ASP A 32 5.98 -11.74 4.13
C ASP A 32 4.56 -11.23 4.00
N PHE A 33 3.98 -10.76 5.10
CA PHE A 33 2.80 -9.91 5.02
C PHE A 33 3.20 -8.59 4.36
N ALA A 34 2.26 -7.99 3.66
CA ALA A 34 2.53 -6.75 2.96
C ALA A 34 1.39 -5.75 3.10
N VAL A 35 1.73 -4.48 3.07
CA VAL A 35 0.76 -3.38 2.98
C VAL A 35 1.04 -2.63 1.69
N VAL A 36 0.02 -2.45 0.88
CA VAL A 36 0.08 -1.64 -0.33
C VAL A 36 -0.82 -0.44 -0.13
N LEU A 37 -0.26 0.75 -0.21
CA LEU A 37 -0.99 2.00 0.01
C LEU A 37 -1.03 2.81 -1.27
N PHE A 38 -2.24 3.09 -1.77
CA PHE A 38 -2.43 4.12 -2.78
C PHE A 38 -2.73 5.42 -2.04
N TYR A 39 -1.97 6.46 -2.32
CA TYR A 39 -2.22 7.78 -1.73
C TYR A 39 -2.55 8.79 -2.83
N ARG A 40 -3.28 9.82 -2.44
CA ARG A 40 -3.86 10.77 -3.41
C ARG A 40 -2.78 11.63 -4.07
N GLY A 41 -1.77 12.02 -3.32
CA GLY A 41 -0.66 12.81 -3.79
C GLY A 41 0.06 13.49 -2.64
N ALA A 42 1.23 14.07 -2.93
CA ALA A 42 2.04 14.77 -1.93
C ALA A 42 1.33 16.00 -1.33
N TRP A 43 0.32 16.51 -2.03
CA TRP A 43 -0.48 17.66 -1.59
C TRP A 43 -1.52 17.31 -0.52
N CYS A 44 -1.78 16.02 -0.29
CA CYS A 44 -2.84 15.55 0.59
C CYS A 44 -2.34 15.43 2.04
N PRO A 45 -2.85 16.24 2.99
CA PRO A 45 -2.37 16.18 4.38
C PRO A 45 -2.67 14.86 5.08
N TYR A 46 -3.82 14.24 4.78
CA TYR A 46 -4.17 12.94 5.36
C TYR A 46 -3.26 11.83 4.84
N CYS A 47 -2.84 11.92 3.57
CA CYS A 47 -1.89 10.98 2.98
C CYS A 47 -0.51 11.13 3.62
N ASN A 48 -0.06 12.36 3.79
CA ASN A 48 1.20 12.66 4.46
C ASN A 48 1.20 12.08 5.89
N ALA A 49 0.11 12.27 6.62
CA ALA A 49 -0.02 11.75 7.98
C ALA A 49 0.06 10.22 8.01
N GLN A 50 -0.60 9.55 7.07
CA GLN A 50 -0.57 8.10 6.99
C GLN A 50 0.83 7.56 6.68
N LEU A 51 1.48 8.11 5.65
CA LEU A 51 2.82 7.67 5.26
C LEU A 51 3.83 7.87 6.39
N ARG A 52 3.73 8.99 7.07
CA ARG A 52 4.57 9.28 8.23
C ARG A 52 4.31 8.30 9.38
N ALA A 53 3.04 7.95 9.62
CA ALA A 53 2.69 6.98 10.66
C ALA A 53 3.30 5.60 10.36
N PHE A 54 3.23 5.14 9.11
CA PHE A 54 3.85 3.88 8.70
C PHE A 54 5.38 3.95 8.84
N GLN A 55 5.99 5.08 8.52
CA GLN A 55 7.43 5.24 8.71
C GLN A 55 7.82 5.19 10.18
N ARG A 56 7.07 5.84 11.06
CA ARG A 56 7.32 5.80 12.50
C ARG A 56 7.21 4.39 13.08
N ALA A 57 6.34 3.58 12.50
CA ALA A 57 6.13 2.19 12.91
C ALA A 57 7.05 1.20 12.20
N SER A 58 8.04 1.67 11.44
CA SER A 58 8.84 0.83 10.56
C SER A 58 9.53 -0.33 11.28
N GLN A 59 10.05 -0.10 12.48
CA GLN A 59 10.70 -1.17 13.25
C GLN A 59 9.69 -2.21 13.71
N GLN A 60 8.54 -1.77 14.22
CA GLN A 60 7.47 -2.68 14.67
C GLN A 60 6.91 -3.48 13.50
N LEU A 61 6.78 -2.86 12.33
CA LEU A 61 6.32 -3.54 11.11
C LEU A 61 7.35 -4.59 10.68
N ALA A 62 8.63 -4.23 10.65
CA ALA A 62 9.70 -5.16 10.29
C ALA A 62 9.75 -6.34 11.27
N ASP A 63 9.65 -6.08 12.57
CA ASP A 63 9.66 -7.12 13.60
C ASP A 63 8.45 -8.07 13.46
N ALA A 64 7.34 -7.57 12.95
CA ALA A 64 6.15 -8.37 12.69
C ALA A 64 6.17 -9.06 11.31
N GLY A 65 7.22 -8.87 10.52
CA GLY A 65 7.32 -9.46 9.18
C GLY A 65 6.38 -8.83 8.16
N ILE A 66 6.20 -7.51 8.26
CA ILE A 66 5.30 -6.76 7.38
C ILE A 66 6.12 -5.80 6.52
N ARG A 67 5.93 -5.91 5.20
CA ARG A 67 6.55 -5.03 4.21
C ARG A 67 5.53 -3.99 3.75
N VAL A 68 6.00 -2.80 3.37
CA VAL A 68 5.14 -1.69 2.95
C VAL A 68 5.60 -1.15 1.60
N ALA A 69 4.66 -0.82 0.73
CA ALA A 69 4.90 -0.04 -0.48
C ALA A 69 3.78 0.98 -0.66
N ALA A 70 4.12 2.15 -1.15
CA ALA A 70 3.15 3.20 -1.43
C ALA A 70 3.23 3.60 -2.91
N LEU A 71 2.12 4.08 -3.46
CA LEU A 71 2.03 4.43 -4.89
C LEU A 71 1.07 5.59 -5.08
N SER A 72 1.44 6.53 -5.93
CA SER A 72 0.54 7.60 -6.39
C SER A 72 0.80 7.95 -7.85
N VAL A 73 -0.04 8.83 -8.39
CA VAL A 73 0.15 9.36 -9.75
C VAL A 73 1.19 10.49 -9.79
N ASP A 74 1.69 10.94 -8.65
CA ASP A 74 2.72 11.99 -8.61
C ASP A 74 3.90 11.62 -9.51
N ASP A 75 4.54 12.63 -10.07
CA ASP A 75 5.78 12.41 -10.82
C ASP A 75 6.92 12.07 -9.85
N GLU A 76 8.05 11.67 -10.42
CA GLU A 76 9.22 11.27 -9.64
C GLU A 76 9.70 12.37 -8.69
N ALA A 77 9.72 13.61 -9.16
CA ALA A 77 10.20 14.75 -8.36
C ALA A 77 9.31 14.99 -7.14
N ALA A 78 7.99 14.97 -7.31
CA ALA A 78 7.04 15.18 -6.22
C ALA A 78 7.11 14.02 -5.21
N ALA A 79 7.21 12.79 -5.70
CA ALA A 79 7.34 11.62 -4.83
C ALA A 79 8.66 11.65 -4.05
N ALA A 80 9.76 12.06 -4.70
CA ALA A 80 11.07 12.16 -4.04
C ALA A 80 11.06 13.21 -2.94
N GLU A 81 10.44 14.35 -3.19
CA GLU A 81 10.33 15.41 -2.19
C GLU A 81 9.53 14.94 -0.97
N LEU A 82 8.41 14.28 -1.20
CA LEU A 82 7.59 13.70 -0.15
C LEU A 82 8.37 12.68 0.68
N ALA A 83 9.06 11.76 0.02
CA ALA A 83 9.82 10.72 0.68
C ALA A 83 10.95 11.31 1.52
N ALA A 84 11.66 12.31 1.01
CA ALA A 84 12.72 12.99 1.73
C ALA A 84 12.17 13.74 2.95
N LYS A 85 11.06 14.43 2.78
CA LYS A 85 10.42 15.21 3.86
C LYS A 85 10.07 14.35 5.06
N HIS A 86 9.58 13.14 4.81
CA HIS A 86 9.15 12.23 5.88
C HIS A 86 10.16 11.12 6.20
N GLY A 87 11.29 11.09 5.50
CA GLY A 87 12.31 10.07 5.71
C GLY A 87 11.80 8.66 5.42
N LEU A 88 10.96 8.50 4.39
CA LEU A 88 10.34 7.21 4.08
C LEU A 88 11.42 6.22 3.62
N ALA A 89 11.50 5.09 4.31
CA ALA A 89 12.46 4.03 4.01
C ALA A 89 11.83 2.89 3.18
N PHE A 90 10.51 2.79 3.16
CA PHE A 90 9.84 1.79 2.32
C PHE A 90 9.73 2.27 0.87
N PRO A 91 9.56 1.33 -0.09
CA PRO A 91 9.42 1.71 -1.50
C PRO A 91 8.27 2.67 -1.75
N VAL A 92 8.55 3.72 -2.50
CA VAL A 92 7.57 4.72 -2.93
C VAL A 92 7.51 4.71 -4.45
N GLY A 93 6.37 4.31 -4.97
CA GLY A 93 6.10 4.31 -6.40
C GLY A 93 5.56 5.66 -6.87
N TYR A 94 5.81 5.98 -8.14
CA TYR A 94 5.38 7.22 -8.74
C TYR A 94 4.87 6.99 -10.17
N GLY A 95 4.21 7.98 -10.71
CA GLY A 95 3.76 7.95 -12.11
C GLY A 95 2.70 6.91 -12.40
N ALA A 96 1.88 6.54 -11.41
CA ALA A 96 0.83 5.55 -11.63
C ALA A 96 -0.19 6.04 -12.64
N ASP A 97 -0.70 5.11 -13.44
CA ASP A 97 -1.84 5.34 -14.31
C ASP A 97 -3.10 5.09 -13.47
N ALA A 98 -3.81 6.16 -13.12
CA ALA A 98 -4.97 6.04 -12.23
C ALA A 98 -6.09 5.19 -12.82
N PRO A 99 -6.49 5.36 -14.10
CA PRO A 99 -7.49 4.48 -14.69
C PRO A 99 -7.08 3.01 -14.68
N ALA A 100 -5.82 2.70 -14.99
CA ALA A 100 -5.31 1.33 -14.99
C ALA A 100 -5.28 0.75 -13.57
N GLY A 101 -4.84 1.53 -12.59
CA GLY A 101 -4.84 1.11 -11.19
C GLY A 101 -6.25 0.84 -10.67
N ALA A 102 -7.18 1.71 -11.01
CA ALA A 102 -8.60 1.55 -10.67
C ALA A 102 -9.18 0.28 -11.30
N ALA A 103 -8.88 0.05 -12.58
CA ALA A 103 -9.35 -1.13 -13.28
C ALA A 103 -8.79 -2.42 -12.66
N LEU A 104 -7.54 -2.38 -12.23
CA LEU A 104 -6.86 -3.56 -11.71
C LEU A 104 -7.33 -3.92 -10.29
N THR A 105 -7.57 -2.92 -9.44
CA THR A 105 -7.80 -3.14 -8.01
C THR A 105 -9.17 -2.78 -7.51
N GLY A 106 -9.95 -2.03 -8.28
CA GLY A 106 -11.23 -1.49 -7.85
C GLY A 106 -11.12 -0.17 -7.09
N ALA A 107 -9.92 0.39 -6.93
CA ALA A 107 -9.74 1.69 -6.27
C ALA A 107 -10.51 2.77 -7.01
N PHE A 108 -11.03 3.74 -6.26
CA PHE A 108 -11.67 4.90 -6.88
C PHE A 108 -10.61 5.81 -7.50
N ALA A 109 -10.87 6.30 -8.69
CA ALA A 109 -10.02 7.29 -9.35
C ALA A 109 -10.77 8.60 -9.48
N ASN A 110 -10.10 9.71 -9.13
CA ASN A 110 -10.65 11.05 -9.35
C ASN A 110 -10.39 11.45 -10.81
N PRO A 111 -11.41 11.92 -11.54
CA PRO A 111 -11.24 12.16 -12.97
C PRO A 111 -10.53 13.47 -13.33
N ASP A 112 -10.68 14.53 -12.49
CA ASP A 112 -10.10 15.85 -12.78
C ASP A 112 -9.96 16.67 -11.50
N PRO A 113 -8.73 16.93 -11.02
CA PRO A 113 -7.47 16.37 -11.49
C PRO A 113 -7.41 14.85 -11.30
N VAL A 114 -6.63 14.18 -12.14
CA VAL A 114 -6.53 12.71 -12.11
C VAL A 114 -5.66 12.26 -10.94
N PHE A 115 -6.20 11.43 -10.08
CA PHE A 115 -5.43 10.74 -9.05
C PHE A 115 -6.21 9.52 -8.53
N LEU A 116 -5.50 8.62 -7.84
CA LEU A 116 -6.14 7.52 -7.12
C LEU A 116 -6.60 8.01 -5.75
N GLN A 117 -7.80 7.64 -5.36
CA GLN A 117 -8.26 7.88 -3.99
C GLN A 117 -7.51 6.96 -3.04
N SER A 118 -7.50 7.32 -1.76
CA SER A 118 -6.84 6.53 -0.74
C SER A 118 -7.38 5.12 -0.70
N THR A 119 -6.49 4.15 -0.82
CA THR A 119 -6.84 2.73 -0.84
C THR A 119 -5.70 1.96 -0.17
N GLY A 120 -6.04 0.99 0.64
CA GLY A 120 -5.03 0.19 1.32
C GLY A 120 -5.36 -1.29 1.28
N PHE A 121 -4.34 -2.10 1.12
CA PHE A 121 -4.47 -3.55 1.12
C PHE A 121 -3.48 -4.15 2.11
N VAL A 122 -3.94 -5.13 2.86
CA VAL A 122 -3.06 -6.00 3.63
C VAL A 122 -3.06 -7.35 2.93
N LEU A 123 -1.87 -7.84 2.61
CA LEU A 123 -1.69 -9.11 1.87
C LEU A 123 -1.00 -10.12 2.78
N ASP A 124 -1.39 -11.38 2.63
CA ASP A 124 -0.72 -12.47 3.34
C ASP A 124 0.57 -12.90 2.59
N PRO A 125 1.38 -13.79 3.18
CA PRO A 125 2.62 -14.22 2.53
C PRO A 125 2.45 -14.89 1.17
N ALA A 126 1.27 -15.39 0.85
CA ALA A 126 0.97 -15.97 -0.46
C ALA A 126 0.49 -14.93 -1.48
N GLY A 127 0.33 -13.67 -1.06
CA GLY A 127 -0.10 -12.60 -1.94
C GLY A 127 -1.61 -12.44 -2.04
N ASN A 128 -2.36 -13.08 -1.17
CA ASN A 128 -3.81 -12.95 -1.13
C ASN A 128 -4.22 -11.79 -0.21
N VAL A 129 -5.33 -11.16 -0.55
CA VAL A 129 -5.87 -10.04 0.23
C VAL A 129 -6.37 -10.54 1.58
N VAL A 130 -5.95 -9.90 2.66
CA VAL A 130 -6.45 -10.11 4.01
C VAL A 130 -7.53 -9.06 4.32
N VAL A 131 -7.20 -7.79 4.01
CA VAL A 131 -8.10 -6.64 4.20
C VAL A 131 -7.92 -5.72 3.02
N SER A 132 -9.02 -5.14 2.54
CA SER A 132 -9.00 -4.05 1.59
C SER A 132 -9.80 -2.88 2.17
N VAL A 133 -9.23 -1.67 2.07
CA VAL A 133 -9.88 -0.44 2.52
C VAL A 133 -9.95 0.51 1.35
N TYR A 134 -11.16 0.81 0.90
CA TYR A 134 -11.43 1.71 -0.21
C TYR A 134 -12.04 2.99 0.32
N SER A 135 -11.42 4.12 0.03
CA SER A 135 -12.02 5.41 0.34
C SER A 135 -12.46 6.08 -0.95
N SER A 136 -13.63 6.66 -0.94
CA SER A 136 -14.10 7.46 -2.07
C SER A 136 -13.73 8.93 -1.96
N GLY A 137 -13.04 9.31 -0.89
CA GLY A 137 -12.69 10.71 -0.60
C GLY A 137 -11.42 10.86 0.20
N ALA A 138 -11.34 11.94 0.96
CA ALA A 138 -10.12 12.37 1.61
C ALA A 138 -9.73 11.56 2.86
N ILE A 139 -10.67 10.88 3.48
CA ILE A 139 -10.45 10.18 4.76
C ILE A 139 -10.77 8.68 4.62
N GLY A 140 -10.44 7.91 5.65
CA GLY A 140 -10.66 6.46 5.66
C GLY A 140 -9.41 5.72 5.19
N ARG A 141 -8.59 5.27 6.15
CA ARG A 141 -7.25 4.72 5.84
C ARG A 141 -6.88 3.63 6.83
N LEU A 142 -6.02 2.73 6.35
CA LEU A 142 -5.30 1.83 7.24
C LEU A 142 -4.36 2.61 8.14
N VAL A 143 -4.25 2.16 9.40
CA VAL A 143 -3.25 2.67 10.34
C VAL A 143 -2.32 1.52 10.75
N PRO A 144 -1.03 1.81 11.02
CA PRO A 144 -0.07 0.74 11.29
C PRO A 144 -0.40 -0.10 12.52
N ASP A 145 -0.95 0.48 13.57
CA ASP A 145 -1.31 -0.27 14.78
C ASP A 145 -2.35 -1.36 14.50
N ASP A 146 -3.36 -1.04 13.70
CA ASP A 146 -4.39 -2.00 13.30
C ASP A 146 -3.79 -3.14 12.47
N VAL A 147 -2.90 -2.79 11.54
CA VAL A 147 -2.24 -3.79 10.69
C VAL A 147 -1.38 -4.73 11.52
N ILE A 148 -0.56 -4.19 12.42
CA ILE A 148 0.31 -4.97 13.28
C ILE A 148 -0.51 -5.90 14.17
N GLY A 149 -1.56 -5.37 14.77
CA GLY A 149 -2.47 -6.16 15.62
C GLY A 149 -3.14 -7.29 14.85
N LEU A 150 -3.61 -7.01 13.64
CA LEU A 150 -4.24 -8.01 12.78
C LEU A 150 -3.25 -9.11 12.39
N VAL A 151 -2.05 -8.75 11.96
CA VAL A 151 -1.04 -9.74 11.56
C VAL A 151 -0.65 -10.63 12.74
N ARG A 152 -0.45 -10.06 13.92
CA ARG A 152 -0.18 -10.83 15.14
C ARG A 152 -1.31 -11.81 15.46
N TYR A 153 -2.54 -11.33 15.36
CA TYR A 153 -3.72 -12.18 15.58
C TYR A 153 -3.74 -13.35 14.60
N LEU A 154 -3.51 -13.09 13.31
CA LEU A 154 -3.53 -14.13 12.28
C LEU A 154 -2.42 -15.16 12.50
N ARG A 155 -1.22 -14.72 12.89
CA ARG A 155 -0.11 -15.65 13.18
C ARG A 155 -0.41 -16.57 14.36
N GLU A 156 -1.12 -16.06 15.36
CA GLU A 156 -1.49 -16.83 16.55
C GLU A 156 -2.64 -17.80 16.30
N HIS A 157 -3.53 -17.48 15.35
CA HIS A 157 -4.79 -18.22 15.13
C HIS A 157 -4.82 -18.97 13.80
N THR A 158 -3.81 -18.80 12.96
CA THR A 158 -3.71 -19.59 11.74
C THR A 158 -2.89 -20.83 12.01
N PRO A 159 -3.38 -22.02 11.63
CA PRO A 159 -2.56 -23.24 11.76
C PRO A 159 -1.21 -23.01 11.11
N ALA A 160 -0.15 -23.47 11.80
CA ALA A 160 1.19 -23.40 11.22
C ALA A 160 1.08 -23.81 9.78
N ALA A 161 1.45 -22.87 8.94
CA ALA A 161 1.30 -23.08 7.55
C ALA A 161 1.82 -24.46 7.26
N THR A 162 1.00 -25.21 7.00
CA THR A 162 1.17 -25.96 5.88
C THR A 162 2.06 -25.17 4.95
N ALA A 163 3.24 -25.07 5.31
CA ALA A 163 4.22 -24.32 4.52
C ALA A 163 4.16 -24.75 3.07
#